data_6c8b1a2ed83124ce3a87176ecd83da35
#
_entry.id   6c8b1a2ed83124ce3a87176ecd83da35
#
_cell.length_a   1.000
_cell.length_b   1.000
_cell.length_c   1.000
_cell.angle_alpha   90.00
_cell.angle_beta   90.00
_cell.angle_gamma   90.00
#
_symmetry.space_group_name_H-M   'P 1'
#
loop_
_entity.id
_entity.type
_entity.pdbx_description
1 polymer ?
#
loop_
_entity_poly.entity_id
_entity_poly.type
_entity_poly.pdbx_seq_one_letter_code
_entity_poly.pdbx_strand_id
1 'polypeptide(L)'
;MSRRGLIRDIVITPVAFHDMPLLNSVGVHEPFALRSIIEVITDDTYGLGESYGDSTHLGRLQLAADQIKSKNLTVYETNSIYQICVETLEGDTTTGGDGMAGMVTTASVADKVFSPFEVGCLDIQGKLAGIPVSELLGGRVRDSVQYSAYLFYKWAGHPGHPDDEYGAALDPEGLVEQARKTIGEFGFKAIKLKGGVFPPAQEVEAIKALHEAFPKVPLRLDPNAAWTVETSKWVAKELEGIVEYLEDPAPEIEGMAAVAKEASMPLATNMAVVAFSHLPPSILQNAVQVILSDHHFWGGLRKSQTLAAICATWGMRLSMHSNSHLGISLAAMTHLASATPNLDYACDTHWPWKPRDEDVIVDGALKWSDGGVDVPRGPGLGVELDREKLKKLHQLYLDCGLKKRDDTTYMRKFQPEFSAAIPKW
;
A
#
# COMPACT_ATOMS: atom_id res chain seq x y z
N MET A 1 26.59 26.59 -17.75
CA MET A 1 26.50 25.99 -16.41
C MET A 1 25.68 24.75 -16.53
N SER A 2 26.17 23.60 -16.08
CA SER A 2 25.36 22.36 -15.98
C SER A 2 24.16 22.64 -15.09
N ARG A 3 22.95 22.33 -15.54
CA ARG A 3 21.74 22.41 -14.68
C ARG A 3 21.83 21.31 -13.63
N ARG A 4 22.10 21.67 -12.39
CA ARG A 4 22.16 20.71 -11.27
C ARG A 4 20.87 19.89 -11.18
N GLY A 5 20.98 18.58 -11.06
CA GLY A 5 19.83 17.69 -11.01
C GLY A 5 19.13 17.49 -12.36
N LEU A 6 19.80 17.73 -13.50
CA LEU A 6 19.25 17.44 -14.82
C LEU A 6 19.09 15.93 -14.99
N ILE A 7 17.88 15.48 -15.32
CA ILE A 7 17.57 14.08 -15.58
C ILE A 7 18.25 13.66 -16.89
N ARG A 8 19.11 12.65 -16.79
CA ARG A 8 19.86 12.09 -17.92
C ARG A 8 19.25 10.81 -18.43
N ASP A 9 18.77 9.97 -17.51
CA ASP A 9 18.14 8.71 -17.85
C ASP A 9 17.11 8.31 -16.78
N ILE A 10 16.23 7.40 -17.14
CA ILE A 10 15.31 6.73 -16.23
C ILE A 10 15.34 5.26 -16.60
N VAL A 11 15.76 4.42 -15.65
CA VAL A 11 15.80 2.97 -15.80
C VAL A 11 14.68 2.34 -15.00
N ILE A 12 13.92 1.44 -15.61
CA ILE A 12 12.82 0.72 -14.99
C ILE A 12 13.15 -0.76 -15.03
N THR A 13 13.33 -1.35 -13.85
CA THR A 13 13.65 -2.77 -13.70
C THR A 13 12.49 -3.48 -13.02
N PRO A 14 11.73 -4.34 -13.73
CA PRO A 14 10.70 -5.16 -13.11
C PRO A 14 11.34 -6.26 -12.26
N VAL A 15 10.75 -6.54 -11.12
CA VAL A 15 11.20 -7.56 -10.17
C VAL A 15 10.03 -8.39 -9.68
N ALA A 16 10.30 -9.62 -9.27
CA ALA A 16 9.37 -10.46 -8.53
C ALA A 16 10.02 -10.92 -7.22
N PHE A 17 9.19 -11.15 -6.22
CA PHE A 17 9.58 -11.78 -4.97
C PHE A 17 8.47 -12.73 -4.52
N HIS A 18 8.81 -13.71 -3.69
CA HIS A 18 7.83 -14.68 -3.20
C HIS A 18 6.80 -13.99 -2.29
N ASP A 19 5.55 -14.33 -2.49
CA ASP A 19 4.42 -13.85 -1.69
C ASP A 19 3.74 -15.05 -1.02
N MET A 20 3.24 -14.88 0.19
CA MET A 20 2.56 -15.94 0.92
C MET A 20 1.11 -16.09 0.43
N PRO A 21 0.47 -17.27 0.62
CA PRO A 21 -0.89 -17.53 0.15
C PRO A 21 -1.94 -16.84 1.02
N LEU A 22 -1.92 -15.51 1.03
CA LEU A 22 -2.84 -14.65 1.77
C LEU A 22 -4.19 -14.58 1.06
N LEU A 23 -5.27 -14.74 1.80
CA LEU A 23 -6.64 -14.67 1.29
C LEU A 23 -7.18 -13.24 1.38
N ASN A 24 -7.96 -12.87 0.37
CA ASN A 24 -8.64 -11.58 0.29
C ASN A 24 -10.02 -11.73 -0.38
N SER A 25 -10.76 -10.63 -0.53
CA SER A 25 -12.10 -10.63 -1.12
C SER A 25 -12.16 -11.15 -2.57
N VAL A 26 -11.06 -11.11 -3.31
CA VAL A 26 -11.00 -11.52 -4.72
C VAL A 26 -10.23 -12.82 -4.97
N GLY A 27 -9.70 -13.45 -3.92
CA GLY A 27 -9.03 -14.75 -4.07
C GLY A 27 -7.92 -15.00 -3.08
N VAL A 28 -6.86 -15.63 -3.56
CA VAL A 28 -5.64 -15.92 -2.81
C VAL A 28 -4.44 -15.37 -3.57
N HIS A 29 -3.51 -14.77 -2.86
CA HIS A 29 -2.27 -14.25 -3.44
C HIS A 29 -1.57 -15.31 -4.30
N GLU A 30 -1.14 -14.93 -5.49
CA GLU A 30 -0.29 -15.77 -6.32
C GLU A 30 1.11 -15.92 -5.67
N PRO A 31 1.88 -16.95 -6.05
CA PRO A 31 3.17 -17.22 -5.42
C PRO A 31 4.22 -16.11 -5.54
N PHE A 32 3.98 -15.13 -6.42
CA PHE A 32 4.89 -14.02 -6.64
C PHE A 32 4.15 -12.68 -6.65
N ALA A 33 4.69 -11.72 -5.91
CA ALA A 33 4.36 -10.31 -6.05
C ALA A 33 5.27 -9.66 -7.09
N LEU A 34 4.70 -8.77 -7.91
CA LEU A 34 5.42 -8.08 -8.99
C LEU A 34 5.60 -6.61 -8.64
N ARG A 35 6.84 -6.10 -8.73
CA ARG A 35 7.16 -4.69 -8.53
C ARG A 35 8.05 -4.17 -9.66
N SER A 36 8.13 -2.85 -9.77
CA SER A 36 9.03 -2.13 -10.65
C SER A 36 9.94 -1.23 -9.82
N ILE A 37 11.22 -1.30 -10.05
CA ILE A 37 12.21 -0.41 -9.44
C ILE A 37 12.56 0.65 -10.47
N ILE A 38 12.40 1.90 -10.10
CA ILE A 38 12.66 3.07 -10.94
C ILE A 38 13.90 3.77 -10.43
N GLU A 39 14.87 3.95 -11.31
CA GLU A 39 16.05 4.75 -11.07
C GLU A 39 15.98 6.02 -11.93
N VAL A 40 15.85 7.17 -11.31
CA VAL A 40 16.01 8.48 -11.97
C VAL A 40 17.50 8.84 -11.88
N ILE A 41 18.16 9.07 -13.01
CA ILE A 41 19.61 9.24 -13.09
C ILE A 41 19.95 10.66 -13.50
N THR A 42 20.87 11.29 -12.76
CA THR A 42 21.45 12.61 -13.07
C THR A 42 22.98 12.50 -13.20
N ASP A 43 23.65 13.59 -13.55
CA ASP A 43 25.13 13.61 -13.59
C ASP A 43 25.75 13.44 -12.18
N ASP A 44 25.04 13.83 -11.14
CA ASP A 44 25.56 13.88 -9.77
C ASP A 44 25.25 12.62 -8.96
N THR A 45 24.06 12.04 -9.16
CA THR A 45 23.55 10.91 -8.36
C THR A 45 22.33 10.27 -9.03
N TYR A 46 21.78 9.22 -8.39
CA TYR A 46 20.51 8.61 -8.80
C TYR A 46 19.51 8.65 -7.65
N GLY A 47 18.23 8.59 -8.00
CA GLY A 47 17.13 8.49 -7.03
C GLY A 47 16.25 7.29 -7.30
N LEU A 48 15.66 6.75 -6.25
CA LEU A 48 14.90 5.52 -6.25
C LEU A 48 13.41 5.77 -6.12
N GLY A 49 12.64 5.05 -6.92
CA GLY A 49 11.20 4.90 -6.80
C GLY A 49 10.82 3.43 -6.91
N GLU A 50 9.64 3.10 -6.44
CA GLU A 50 9.07 1.76 -6.53
C GLU A 50 7.60 1.86 -6.92
N SER A 51 7.14 0.94 -7.78
CA SER A 51 5.74 0.87 -8.21
C SER A 51 5.32 -0.57 -8.50
N TYR A 52 4.11 -0.76 -9.00
CA TYR A 52 3.58 -2.06 -9.41
C TYR A 52 4.34 -2.62 -10.62
N GLY A 53 4.41 -3.96 -10.74
CA GLY A 53 5.17 -4.66 -11.76
C GLY A 53 4.34 -5.32 -12.87
N ASP A 54 3.02 -5.11 -12.89
CA ASP A 54 2.17 -5.63 -13.95
C ASP A 54 2.54 -5.07 -15.32
N SER A 55 2.52 -5.91 -16.35
CA SER A 55 3.01 -5.55 -17.70
C SER A 55 2.34 -4.31 -18.30
N THR A 56 1.03 -4.12 -18.03
CA THR A 56 0.29 -2.93 -18.48
C THR A 56 0.86 -1.68 -17.80
N HIS A 57 1.06 -1.72 -16.49
CA HIS A 57 1.62 -0.60 -15.74
C HIS A 57 3.09 -0.32 -16.12
N LEU A 58 3.88 -1.38 -16.33
CA LEU A 58 5.25 -1.25 -16.86
C LEU A 58 5.29 -0.52 -18.21
N GLY A 59 4.38 -0.86 -19.11
CA GLY A 59 4.27 -0.17 -20.41
C GLY A 59 3.98 1.32 -20.23
N ARG A 60 3.10 1.70 -19.31
CA ARG A 60 2.79 3.10 -18.98
C ARG A 60 3.99 3.83 -18.37
N LEU A 61 4.67 3.20 -17.43
CA LEU A 61 5.90 3.75 -16.84
C LEU A 61 6.96 4.01 -17.91
N GLN A 62 7.16 3.05 -18.82
CA GLN A 62 8.15 3.19 -19.90
C GLN A 62 7.81 4.34 -20.86
N LEU A 63 6.53 4.44 -21.29
CA LEU A 63 6.07 5.53 -22.14
C LEU A 63 6.31 6.90 -21.49
N ALA A 64 5.94 7.04 -20.21
CA ALA A 64 6.17 8.29 -19.48
C ALA A 64 7.66 8.58 -19.30
N ALA A 65 8.49 7.59 -18.97
CA ALA A 65 9.94 7.75 -18.83
C ALA A 65 10.60 8.24 -20.11
N ASP A 66 10.21 7.69 -21.27
CA ASP A 66 10.75 8.10 -22.57
C ASP A 66 10.39 9.56 -22.91
N GLN A 67 9.18 9.99 -22.57
CA GLN A 67 8.77 11.39 -22.74
C GLN A 67 9.52 12.32 -21.78
N ILE A 68 9.66 11.97 -20.51
CA ILE A 68 10.39 12.76 -19.51
C ILE A 68 11.85 12.96 -19.95
N LYS A 69 12.53 11.90 -20.38
CA LYS A 69 13.92 11.96 -20.90
C LYS A 69 14.08 12.91 -22.07
N SER A 70 13.09 13.00 -22.95
CA SER A 70 13.13 13.84 -24.13
C SER A 70 13.07 15.35 -23.85
N LYS A 71 12.64 15.76 -22.64
CA LYS A 71 12.32 17.16 -22.30
C LYS A 71 13.42 17.93 -21.58
N ASN A 72 14.58 17.33 -21.29
CA ASN A 72 15.67 17.97 -20.54
C ASN A 72 15.22 18.60 -19.20
N LEU A 73 14.37 17.91 -18.46
CA LEU A 73 13.86 18.37 -17.17
C LEU A 73 14.86 18.12 -16.04
N THR A 74 14.77 18.93 -15.00
CA THR A 74 15.47 18.69 -13.74
C THR A 74 14.55 17.99 -12.75
N VAL A 75 15.14 17.36 -11.73
CA VAL A 75 14.39 16.73 -10.62
C VAL A 75 13.54 17.72 -9.81
N TYR A 76 13.68 19.02 -10.02
CA TYR A 76 12.87 20.06 -9.37
C TYR A 76 11.59 20.40 -10.14
N GLU A 77 11.48 19.97 -11.39
CA GLU A 77 10.36 20.27 -12.29
C GLU A 77 9.27 19.17 -12.23
N THR A 78 8.95 18.71 -11.00
CA THR A 78 8.01 17.58 -10.79
C THR A 78 6.61 17.87 -11.33
N ASN A 79 6.14 19.13 -11.34
CA ASN A 79 4.87 19.49 -11.97
C ASN A 79 4.88 19.25 -13.49
N SER A 80 6.01 19.54 -14.15
CA SER A 80 6.17 19.27 -15.60
C SER A 80 6.21 17.75 -15.85
N ILE A 81 6.88 16.99 -14.97
CA ILE A 81 6.88 15.52 -15.02
C ILE A 81 5.46 14.97 -14.86
N TYR A 82 4.67 15.50 -13.91
CA TYR A 82 3.27 15.13 -13.75
C TYR A 82 2.44 15.41 -14.99
N GLN A 83 2.60 16.61 -15.59
CA GLN A 83 1.88 16.97 -16.80
C GLN A 83 2.20 16.03 -17.96
N ILE A 84 3.47 15.61 -18.10
CA ILE A 84 3.87 14.61 -19.09
C ILE A 84 3.15 13.27 -18.84
N CYS A 85 3.06 12.81 -17.58
CA CYS A 85 2.32 11.59 -17.27
C CYS A 85 0.83 11.71 -17.66
N VAL A 86 0.20 12.86 -17.40
CA VAL A 86 -1.20 13.11 -17.79
C VAL A 86 -1.36 13.07 -19.31
N GLU A 87 -0.53 13.81 -20.05
CA GLU A 87 -0.59 13.91 -21.52
C GLU A 87 -0.27 12.56 -22.20
N THR A 88 0.72 11.83 -21.68
CA THR A 88 1.13 10.53 -22.24
C THR A 88 0.03 9.47 -22.07
N LEU A 89 -0.79 9.60 -21.05
CA LEU A 89 -1.84 8.65 -20.71
C LEU A 89 -3.25 9.18 -21.03
N GLU A 90 -3.34 10.27 -21.79
CA GLU A 90 -4.61 10.82 -22.26
C GLU A 90 -5.36 9.77 -23.08
N GLY A 91 -6.63 9.50 -22.72
CA GLY A 91 -7.44 8.48 -23.36
C GLY A 91 -7.26 7.04 -22.85
N ASP A 92 -6.34 6.80 -21.90
CA ASP A 92 -6.27 5.52 -21.20
C ASP A 92 -7.43 5.44 -20.18
N THR A 93 -8.48 4.76 -20.58
CA THR A 93 -9.69 4.56 -19.74
C THR A 93 -9.65 3.27 -18.93
N THR A 94 -8.56 2.51 -18.99
CA THR A 94 -8.43 1.29 -18.18
C THR A 94 -8.35 1.69 -16.71
N THR A 95 -9.37 1.29 -15.98
CA THR A 95 -9.45 1.50 -14.53
C THR A 95 -9.03 0.25 -13.78
N GLY A 96 -8.33 0.42 -12.70
CA GLY A 96 -8.08 -0.63 -11.71
C GLY A 96 -7.06 -1.68 -12.11
N GLY A 97 -6.96 -2.69 -11.31
CA GLY A 97 -6.20 -3.92 -11.53
C GLY A 97 -4.68 -3.83 -11.34
N ASP A 98 -4.07 -2.68 -11.59
CA ASP A 98 -2.62 -2.57 -11.52
C ASP A 98 -2.11 -2.74 -10.07
N GLY A 99 -1.58 -3.91 -9.77
CA GLY A 99 -1.05 -4.25 -8.45
C GLY A 99 -2.10 -4.48 -7.36
N MET A 100 -3.38 -4.46 -7.70
CA MET A 100 -4.50 -4.69 -6.77
C MET A 100 -5.08 -6.09 -6.84
N ALA A 101 -4.33 -7.04 -7.38
CA ALA A 101 -4.72 -8.45 -7.43
C ALA A 101 -6.06 -8.73 -8.13
N GLY A 102 -6.46 -7.89 -9.08
CA GLY A 102 -7.75 -7.97 -9.77
C GLY A 102 -8.85 -7.09 -9.17
N MET A 103 -8.59 -6.41 -8.06
CA MET A 103 -9.53 -5.42 -7.52
C MET A 103 -9.59 -4.17 -8.40
N VAL A 104 -10.79 -3.70 -8.68
CA VAL A 104 -11.00 -2.47 -9.44
C VAL A 104 -10.79 -1.26 -8.53
N THR A 105 -10.00 -0.29 -8.98
CA THR A 105 -9.84 0.99 -8.30
C THR A 105 -10.11 2.14 -9.26
N THR A 106 -10.68 3.22 -8.75
CA THR A 106 -10.93 4.46 -9.49
C THR A 106 -9.79 5.48 -9.34
N ALA A 107 -8.66 5.07 -8.76
CA ALA A 107 -7.46 5.90 -8.67
C ALA A 107 -6.96 6.29 -10.07
N SER A 108 -6.45 7.51 -10.19
CA SER A 108 -5.92 8.05 -11.45
C SER A 108 -4.72 7.24 -11.94
N VAL A 109 -4.76 6.80 -13.20
CA VAL A 109 -3.63 6.11 -13.84
C VAL A 109 -2.39 7.02 -13.89
N ALA A 110 -2.59 8.31 -14.22
CA ALA A 110 -1.50 9.29 -14.26
C ALA A 110 -0.86 9.48 -12.88
N ASP A 111 -1.63 9.49 -11.80
CA ASP A 111 -1.11 9.58 -10.43
C ASP A 111 -0.27 8.36 -10.07
N LYS A 112 -0.73 7.16 -10.41
CA LYS A 112 0.03 5.91 -10.17
C LYS A 112 1.36 5.89 -10.94
N VAL A 113 1.37 6.34 -12.20
CA VAL A 113 2.57 6.39 -13.03
C VAL A 113 3.53 7.48 -12.57
N PHE A 114 3.02 8.63 -12.17
CA PHE A 114 3.82 9.75 -11.68
C PHE A 114 4.52 9.46 -10.35
N SER A 115 3.84 8.76 -9.44
CA SER A 115 4.30 8.55 -8.07
C SER A 115 5.77 8.10 -7.95
N PRO A 116 6.23 7.02 -8.60
CA PRO A 116 7.61 6.57 -8.44
C PRO A 116 8.64 7.56 -9.04
N PHE A 117 8.28 8.33 -10.04
CA PHE A 117 9.16 9.38 -10.58
C PHE A 117 9.32 10.53 -9.59
N GLU A 118 8.23 10.94 -8.93
CA GLU A 118 8.29 11.99 -7.89
C GLU A 118 9.13 11.54 -6.71
N VAL A 119 8.94 10.31 -6.24
CA VAL A 119 9.74 9.74 -5.15
C VAL A 119 11.23 9.72 -5.51
N GLY A 120 11.58 9.26 -6.72
CA GLY A 120 12.96 9.29 -7.21
C GLY A 120 13.54 10.71 -7.34
N CYS A 121 12.75 11.67 -7.78
CA CYS A 121 13.16 13.08 -7.82
C CYS A 121 13.39 13.64 -6.41
N LEU A 122 12.53 13.34 -5.44
CA LEU A 122 12.71 13.76 -4.04
C LEU A 122 13.94 13.10 -3.39
N ASP A 123 14.21 11.83 -3.70
CA ASP A 123 15.42 11.15 -3.25
C ASP A 123 16.67 11.88 -3.74
N ILE A 124 16.74 12.26 -5.03
CA ILE A 124 17.84 13.07 -5.57
C ILE A 124 17.91 14.45 -4.92
N GLN A 125 16.77 15.14 -4.79
CA GLN A 125 16.74 16.46 -4.14
C GLN A 125 17.33 16.39 -2.73
N GLY A 126 16.97 15.39 -1.96
CA GLY A 126 17.52 15.14 -0.62
C GLY A 126 19.00 14.85 -0.63
N LYS A 127 19.48 13.99 -1.54
CA LYS A 127 20.90 13.68 -1.73
C LYS A 127 21.72 14.92 -2.12
N LEU A 128 21.23 15.73 -3.05
CA LEU A 128 21.88 16.96 -3.47
C LEU A 128 21.92 18.04 -2.37
N ALA A 129 20.91 18.08 -1.51
CA ALA A 129 20.83 19.00 -0.39
C ALA A 129 21.52 18.47 0.89
N GLY A 130 21.85 17.17 0.94
CA GLY A 130 22.42 16.53 2.12
C GLY A 130 21.41 16.31 3.27
N ILE A 131 20.11 16.22 2.96
CA ILE A 131 19.03 16.07 3.95
C ILE A 131 18.10 14.90 3.58
N PRO A 132 17.43 14.27 4.57
CA PRO A 132 16.46 13.23 4.29
C PRO A 132 15.18 13.77 3.62
N VAL A 133 14.44 12.91 2.93
CA VAL A 133 13.19 13.28 2.26
C VAL A 133 12.18 13.89 3.23
N SER A 134 12.08 13.39 4.46
CA SER A 134 11.19 13.97 5.48
C SER A 134 11.44 15.47 5.72
N GLU A 135 12.68 15.94 5.61
CA GLU A 135 12.99 17.38 5.75
C GLU A 135 12.52 18.19 4.53
N LEU A 136 12.56 17.59 3.32
CA LEU A 136 11.96 18.19 2.11
C LEU A 136 10.43 18.29 2.19
N LEU A 137 9.83 17.44 3.02
CA LEU A 137 8.38 17.40 3.27
C LEU A 137 7.95 18.30 4.45
N GLY A 138 8.82 19.15 4.95
CA GLY A 138 8.52 20.10 6.03
C GLY A 138 9.07 19.71 7.40
N GLY A 139 9.81 18.60 7.48
CA GLY A 139 10.41 18.10 8.70
C GLY A 139 9.57 17.04 9.41
N ARG A 140 10.25 16.08 10.03
CA ARG A 140 9.58 15.01 10.75
C ARG A 140 9.05 15.50 12.11
N VAL A 141 7.84 15.05 12.45
CA VAL A 141 7.20 15.27 13.77
C VAL A 141 7.27 14.02 14.65
N ARG A 142 7.80 12.91 14.09
CA ARG A 142 8.08 11.66 14.83
C ARG A 142 9.34 10.99 14.31
N ASP A 143 10.08 10.34 15.21
CA ASP A 143 11.35 9.68 14.89
C ASP A 143 11.18 8.23 14.44
N SER A 144 10.05 7.60 14.76
CA SER A 144 9.65 6.27 14.34
C SER A 144 8.19 6.30 13.91
N VAL A 145 7.86 5.52 12.87
CA VAL A 145 6.49 5.39 12.33
C VAL A 145 5.94 4.04 12.73
N GLN A 146 4.80 4.05 13.42
CA GLN A 146 4.14 2.82 13.86
C GLN A 146 3.41 2.14 12.69
N TYR A 147 3.51 0.82 12.64
CA TYR A 147 2.81 -0.04 11.71
C TYR A 147 1.90 -1.03 12.45
N SER A 148 0.92 -1.60 11.75
CA SER A 148 0.00 -2.59 12.32
C SER A 148 0.43 -4.02 11.96
N ALA A 149 0.14 -4.96 12.85
CA ALA A 149 0.10 -6.37 12.49
C ALA A 149 -1.05 -6.57 11.51
N TYR A 150 -0.75 -6.55 10.21
CA TYR A 150 -1.74 -6.75 9.16
C TYR A 150 -1.93 -8.24 8.95
N LEU A 151 -2.95 -8.80 9.59
CA LEU A 151 -3.30 -10.22 9.56
C LEU A 151 -4.13 -10.58 8.34
N PHE A 152 -3.97 -11.81 7.91
CA PHE A 152 -4.72 -12.37 6.79
C PHE A 152 -5.20 -13.77 7.15
N TYR A 153 -6.40 -14.12 6.73
CA TYR A 153 -6.66 -15.53 6.52
C TYR A 153 -5.68 -16.06 5.46
N LYS A 154 -5.11 -17.22 5.68
CA LYS A 154 -4.08 -17.75 4.76
C LYS A 154 -4.00 -19.27 4.79
N TRP A 155 -3.58 -19.85 3.70
CA TRP A 155 -3.19 -21.26 3.66
C TRP A 155 -1.80 -21.44 4.31
N ALA A 156 -1.47 -22.69 4.68
CA ALA A 156 -0.18 -23.01 5.27
C ALA A 156 0.99 -22.76 4.31
N GLY A 157 0.76 -23.03 3.03
CA GLY A 157 1.69 -22.80 1.93
C GLY A 157 0.91 -22.78 0.61
N HIS A 158 1.53 -22.38 -0.48
CA HIS A 158 0.93 -22.55 -1.80
C HIS A 158 0.78 -24.04 -2.14
N PRO A 159 -0.33 -24.46 -2.75
CA PRO A 159 -0.52 -25.86 -3.12
C PRO A 159 0.65 -26.40 -3.98
N GLY A 160 1.25 -27.51 -3.53
CA GLY A 160 2.45 -28.09 -4.16
C GLY A 160 3.78 -27.53 -3.65
N HIS A 161 3.77 -26.60 -2.72
CA HIS A 161 4.94 -26.04 -2.04
C HIS A 161 4.93 -26.41 -0.55
N PRO A 162 6.07 -26.37 0.15
CA PRO A 162 6.14 -26.54 1.60
C PRO A 162 5.32 -25.46 2.33
N ASP A 163 4.88 -25.79 3.54
CA ASP A 163 4.28 -24.82 4.45
C ASP A 163 5.30 -23.71 4.78
N ASP A 164 4.80 -22.48 4.87
CA ASP A 164 5.63 -21.36 5.32
C ASP A 164 5.73 -21.29 6.86
N GLU A 165 6.56 -20.40 7.35
CA GLU A 165 6.83 -20.27 8.78
C GLU A 165 5.61 -19.85 9.63
N TYR A 166 4.57 -19.26 9.03
CA TYR A 166 3.36 -18.84 9.75
C TYR A 166 2.29 -19.91 9.80
N GLY A 167 2.33 -20.94 8.93
CA GLY A 167 1.31 -21.99 8.86
C GLY A 167 -0.05 -21.48 8.38
N ALA A 168 -1.10 -22.26 8.55
CA ALA A 168 -2.46 -21.87 8.19
C ALA A 168 -3.09 -20.96 9.26
N ALA A 169 -3.94 -20.02 8.81
CA ALA A 169 -4.79 -19.20 9.68
C ALA A 169 -6.16 -19.05 8.99
N LEU A 170 -7.04 -20.02 9.19
CA LEU A 170 -8.37 -20.10 8.55
C LEU A 170 -9.54 -19.99 9.56
N ASP A 171 -9.22 -19.84 10.82
CA ASP A 171 -10.14 -19.75 11.94
C ASP A 171 -9.65 -18.73 12.98
N PRO A 172 -10.45 -18.39 14.00
CA PRO A 172 -10.06 -17.42 15.02
C PRO A 172 -8.78 -17.79 15.78
N GLU A 173 -8.57 -19.07 16.09
CA GLU A 173 -7.39 -19.55 16.81
C GLU A 173 -6.12 -19.35 15.97
N GLY A 174 -6.16 -19.69 14.69
CA GLY A 174 -5.04 -19.47 13.75
C GLY A 174 -4.69 -18.00 13.62
N LEU A 175 -5.68 -17.11 13.57
CA LEU A 175 -5.46 -15.66 13.52
C LEU A 175 -4.86 -15.11 14.82
N VAL A 176 -5.29 -15.60 15.99
CA VAL A 176 -4.71 -15.23 17.28
C VAL A 176 -3.25 -15.66 17.35
N GLU A 177 -2.91 -16.86 16.87
CA GLU A 177 -1.52 -17.33 16.84
C GLU A 177 -0.68 -16.53 15.85
N GLN A 178 -1.20 -16.22 14.68
CA GLN A 178 -0.56 -15.34 13.69
C GLN A 178 -0.28 -13.95 14.30
N ALA A 179 -1.25 -13.39 15.06
CA ALA A 179 -1.05 -12.12 15.76
C ALA A 179 0.04 -12.21 16.82
N ARG A 180 0.06 -13.28 17.65
CA ARG A 180 1.12 -13.48 18.65
C ARG A 180 2.50 -13.51 18.01
N LYS A 181 2.64 -14.23 16.90
CA LYS A 181 3.90 -14.38 16.20
C LYS A 181 4.38 -13.04 15.61
N THR A 182 3.53 -12.33 14.88
CA THR A 182 3.88 -11.05 14.26
C THR A 182 4.13 -9.95 15.29
N ILE A 183 3.32 -9.88 16.35
CA ILE A 183 3.54 -8.93 17.47
C ILE A 183 4.83 -9.28 18.22
N GLY A 184 5.05 -10.57 18.51
CA GLY A 184 6.27 -11.02 19.20
C GLY A 184 7.54 -10.68 18.44
N GLU A 185 7.50 -10.72 17.13
CA GLU A 185 8.64 -10.46 16.27
C GLU A 185 8.89 -8.98 16.01
N PHE A 186 7.84 -8.22 15.68
CA PHE A 186 7.96 -6.81 15.27
C PHE A 186 7.58 -5.82 16.37
N GLY A 187 6.88 -6.25 17.41
CA GLY A 187 6.40 -5.38 18.49
C GLY A 187 5.19 -4.53 18.10
N PHE A 188 4.42 -4.91 17.07
CA PHE A 188 3.25 -4.15 16.62
C PHE A 188 2.27 -3.82 17.73
N LYS A 189 1.69 -2.61 17.68
CA LYS A 189 0.80 -2.08 18.72
C LYS A 189 -0.64 -1.87 18.24
N ALA A 190 -0.94 -2.24 17.01
CA ALA A 190 -2.27 -2.29 16.43
C ALA A 190 -2.39 -3.53 15.57
N ILE A 191 -3.60 -4.06 15.40
CA ILE A 191 -3.91 -5.22 14.58
C ILE A 191 -4.93 -4.83 13.53
N LYS A 192 -4.70 -5.19 12.28
CA LYS A 192 -5.67 -5.13 11.19
C LYS A 192 -5.91 -6.54 10.66
N LEU A 193 -7.16 -6.96 10.53
CA LEU A 193 -7.54 -8.20 9.86
C LEU A 193 -8.07 -7.88 8.45
N LYS A 194 -7.49 -8.54 7.43
CA LYS A 194 -8.06 -8.57 6.09
C LYS A 194 -9.23 -9.53 6.05
N GLY A 195 -10.42 -8.98 5.86
CA GLY A 195 -11.67 -9.70 5.76
C GLY A 195 -12.18 -9.85 4.32
N GLY A 196 -13.50 -10.07 4.18
CA GLY A 196 -14.14 -10.33 2.89
C GLY A 196 -13.85 -11.74 2.35
N VAL A 197 -13.29 -12.61 3.19
CA VAL A 197 -12.87 -13.98 2.88
C VAL A 197 -13.94 -14.97 3.25
N PHE A 198 -14.46 -14.89 4.47
CA PHE A 198 -15.46 -15.77 5.05
C PHE A 198 -16.79 -15.04 5.30
N PRO A 199 -17.88 -15.78 5.58
CA PRO A 199 -19.15 -15.18 5.97
C PRO A 199 -18.96 -14.17 7.13
N PRO A 200 -19.62 -13.01 7.10
CA PRO A 200 -19.40 -11.91 8.05
C PRO A 200 -19.47 -12.31 9.52
N ALA A 201 -20.33 -13.28 9.86
CA ALA A 201 -20.44 -13.78 11.23
C ALA A 201 -19.14 -14.45 11.72
N GLN A 202 -18.44 -15.17 10.85
CA GLN A 202 -17.14 -15.79 11.19
C GLN A 202 -16.06 -14.75 11.37
N GLU A 203 -16.07 -13.68 10.57
CA GLU A 203 -15.12 -12.58 10.68
C GLU A 203 -15.35 -11.75 11.95
N VAL A 204 -16.62 -11.59 12.35
CA VAL A 204 -16.98 -10.99 13.66
C VAL A 204 -16.44 -11.83 14.81
N GLU A 205 -16.60 -13.16 14.76
CA GLU A 205 -16.04 -14.07 15.77
C GLU A 205 -14.50 -13.98 15.82
N ALA A 206 -13.85 -13.89 14.68
CA ALA A 206 -12.39 -13.72 14.62
C ALA A 206 -11.92 -12.41 15.27
N ILE A 207 -12.62 -11.30 15.04
CA ILE A 207 -12.31 -10.01 15.69
C ILE A 207 -12.57 -10.09 17.21
N LYS A 208 -13.66 -10.74 17.64
CA LYS A 208 -13.95 -10.94 19.08
C LYS A 208 -12.86 -11.79 19.75
N ALA A 209 -12.38 -12.85 19.10
CA ALA A 209 -11.28 -13.68 19.61
C ALA A 209 -9.94 -12.90 19.68
N LEU A 210 -9.65 -12.08 18.68
CA LEU A 210 -8.48 -11.19 18.70
C LEU A 210 -8.60 -10.16 19.85
N HIS A 211 -9.79 -9.59 20.07
CA HIS A 211 -10.03 -8.67 21.16
C HIS A 211 -9.85 -9.34 22.55
N GLU A 212 -10.34 -10.56 22.72
CA GLU A 212 -10.14 -11.31 23.95
C GLU A 212 -8.66 -11.63 24.22
N ALA A 213 -7.94 -12.03 23.17
CA ALA A 213 -6.51 -12.35 23.27
C ALA A 213 -5.63 -11.10 23.47
N PHE A 214 -6.04 -9.94 22.94
CA PHE A 214 -5.29 -8.68 22.94
C PHE A 214 -6.17 -7.49 23.35
N PRO A 215 -6.73 -7.45 24.58
CA PRO A 215 -7.79 -6.51 24.97
C PRO A 215 -7.37 -5.03 24.99
N LYS A 216 -6.06 -4.73 24.89
CA LYS A 216 -5.52 -3.36 24.88
C LYS A 216 -4.94 -2.94 23.53
N VAL A 217 -4.99 -3.82 22.55
CA VAL A 217 -4.45 -3.54 21.22
C VAL A 217 -5.60 -3.08 20.32
N PRO A 218 -5.52 -1.89 19.71
CA PRO A 218 -6.50 -1.42 18.74
C PRO A 218 -6.68 -2.40 17.59
N LEU A 219 -7.94 -2.69 17.24
CA LEU A 219 -8.30 -3.64 16.19
C LEU A 219 -8.99 -2.94 15.02
N ARG A 220 -8.78 -3.48 13.82
CA ARG A 220 -9.40 -3.03 12.57
C ARG A 220 -9.83 -4.24 11.76
N LEU A 221 -10.92 -4.08 11.01
CA LEU A 221 -11.39 -5.09 10.05
C LEU A 221 -11.61 -4.42 8.70
N ASP A 222 -11.13 -5.05 7.63
CA ASP A 222 -11.17 -4.55 6.27
C ASP A 222 -11.71 -5.63 5.31
N PRO A 223 -13.02 -5.68 5.05
CA PRO A 223 -13.62 -6.65 4.12
C PRO A 223 -13.49 -6.27 2.64
N ASN A 224 -12.85 -5.17 2.29
CA ASN A 224 -12.69 -4.72 0.90
C ASN A 224 -14.02 -4.66 0.13
N ALA A 225 -15.02 -3.97 0.69
CA ALA A 225 -16.34 -3.79 0.09
C ALA A 225 -17.09 -5.10 -0.22
N ALA A 226 -16.73 -6.19 0.45
CA ALA A 226 -17.34 -7.50 0.20
C ALA A 226 -18.76 -7.63 0.77
N TRP A 227 -19.24 -6.67 1.54
CA TRP A 227 -20.55 -6.73 2.20
C TRP A 227 -21.56 -5.77 1.59
N THR A 228 -22.85 -6.17 1.66
CA THR A 228 -23.95 -5.25 1.40
C THR A 228 -24.03 -4.21 2.51
N VAL A 229 -24.75 -3.11 2.26
CA VAL A 229 -24.98 -2.05 3.27
C VAL A 229 -25.61 -2.62 4.54
N GLU A 230 -26.61 -3.50 4.40
CA GLU A 230 -27.30 -4.12 5.53
C GLU A 230 -26.39 -5.02 6.35
N THR A 231 -25.57 -5.85 5.69
CA THR A 231 -24.56 -6.67 6.36
C THR A 231 -23.54 -5.79 7.07
N SER A 232 -23.08 -4.72 6.44
CA SER A 232 -22.11 -3.78 7.02
C SER A 232 -22.63 -3.10 8.29
N LYS A 233 -23.89 -2.70 8.28
CA LYS A 233 -24.57 -2.12 9.47
C LYS A 233 -24.66 -3.12 10.61
N TRP A 234 -25.02 -4.38 10.28
CA TRP A 234 -25.07 -5.44 11.27
C TRP A 234 -23.69 -5.71 11.88
N VAL A 235 -22.63 -5.83 11.06
CA VAL A 235 -21.26 -6.02 11.56
C VAL A 235 -20.81 -4.82 12.40
N ALA A 236 -21.07 -3.59 11.95
CA ALA A 236 -20.73 -2.39 12.72
C ALA A 236 -21.36 -2.43 14.13
N LYS A 237 -22.60 -2.88 14.25
CA LYS A 237 -23.27 -3.06 15.55
C LYS A 237 -22.63 -4.17 16.39
N GLU A 238 -22.29 -5.32 15.79
CA GLU A 238 -21.64 -6.44 16.48
C GLU A 238 -20.24 -6.10 17.02
N LEU A 239 -19.54 -5.17 16.35
CA LEU A 239 -18.18 -4.74 16.69
C LEU A 239 -18.11 -3.39 17.41
N GLU A 240 -19.26 -2.88 17.88
CA GLU A 240 -19.32 -1.63 18.64
C GLU A 240 -18.44 -1.70 19.90
N GLY A 241 -17.55 -0.72 20.05
CA GLY A 241 -16.60 -0.65 21.16
C GLY A 241 -15.40 -1.64 21.08
N ILE A 242 -15.30 -2.44 20.00
CA ILE A 242 -14.24 -3.43 19.81
C ILE A 242 -13.19 -2.93 18.82
N VAL A 243 -13.61 -2.38 17.66
CA VAL A 243 -12.69 -1.90 16.62
C VAL A 243 -12.49 -0.39 16.71
N GLU A 244 -11.28 0.08 16.44
CA GLU A 244 -10.98 1.52 16.38
C GLU A 244 -11.51 2.18 15.11
N TYR A 245 -11.64 1.43 14.02
CA TYR A 245 -12.38 1.77 12.81
C TYR A 245 -12.74 0.52 11.98
N LEU A 246 -13.74 0.66 11.11
CA LEU A 246 -14.13 -0.35 10.12
C LEU A 246 -13.78 0.19 8.73
N GLU A 247 -12.97 -0.55 7.96
CA GLU A 247 -12.44 -0.10 6.66
C GLU A 247 -13.23 -0.73 5.52
N ASP A 248 -13.63 0.09 4.55
CA ASP A 248 -14.34 -0.30 3.33
C ASP A 248 -15.38 -1.44 3.55
N PRO A 249 -16.33 -1.29 4.52
CA PRO A 249 -17.33 -2.33 4.75
C PRO A 249 -18.30 -2.48 3.58
N ALA A 250 -18.65 -1.40 2.89
CA ALA A 250 -19.59 -1.38 1.78
C ALA A 250 -18.97 -0.72 0.55
N PRO A 251 -19.44 -1.04 -0.67
CA PRO A 251 -18.96 -0.42 -1.88
C PRO A 251 -19.42 1.03 -2.00
N GLU A 252 -18.63 1.83 -2.70
CA GLU A 252 -18.90 3.21 -3.12
C GLU A 252 -19.11 4.20 -1.96
N ILE A 253 -19.10 5.48 -2.28
CA ILE A 253 -19.27 6.55 -1.28
C ILE A 253 -20.68 6.50 -0.67
N GLU A 254 -21.68 6.20 -1.48
CA GLU A 254 -23.09 6.10 -1.07
C GLU A 254 -23.32 4.96 -0.09
N GLY A 255 -22.71 3.79 -0.35
CA GLY A 255 -22.76 2.65 0.55
C GLY A 255 -22.06 2.96 1.88
N MET A 256 -20.87 3.53 1.84
CA MET A 256 -20.13 3.98 3.02
C MET A 256 -20.96 5.01 3.83
N ALA A 257 -21.56 6.00 3.17
CA ALA A 257 -22.39 7.01 3.83
C ALA A 257 -23.63 6.41 4.50
N ALA A 258 -24.22 5.37 3.90
CA ALA A 258 -25.37 4.67 4.49
C ALA A 258 -25.01 3.91 5.76
N VAL A 259 -23.81 3.27 5.78
CA VAL A 259 -23.28 2.60 6.97
C VAL A 259 -22.86 3.61 8.05
N ALA A 260 -22.19 4.70 7.66
CA ALA A 260 -21.70 5.73 8.60
C ALA A 260 -22.81 6.38 9.44
N LYS A 261 -24.06 6.40 8.96
CA LYS A 261 -25.21 6.93 9.71
C LYS A 261 -25.58 6.10 10.95
N GLU A 262 -25.20 4.82 10.97
CA GLU A 262 -25.59 3.89 12.02
C GLU A 262 -24.35 3.33 12.78
N ALA A 263 -23.15 3.41 12.19
CA ALA A 263 -21.93 2.95 12.82
C ALA A 263 -21.51 3.87 13.98
N SER A 264 -21.15 3.30 15.12
CA SER A 264 -20.63 4.04 16.28
C SER A 264 -19.13 4.29 16.20
N MET A 265 -18.40 3.49 15.39
CA MET A 265 -16.98 3.66 15.11
C MET A 265 -16.76 4.46 13.82
N PRO A 266 -15.60 5.11 13.64
CA PRO A 266 -15.23 5.71 12.37
C PRO A 266 -15.22 4.68 11.23
N LEU A 267 -15.62 5.10 10.02
CA LEU A 267 -15.36 4.35 8.80
C LEU A 267 -14.08 4.85 8.14
N ALA A 268 -13.27 3.91 7.67
CA ALA A 268 -12.04 4.17 6.96
C ALA A 268 -12.13 3.68 5.51
N THR A 269 -11.29 4.21 4.63
CA THR A 269 -11.28 3.76 3.23
C THR A 269 -9.91 3.87 2.56
N ASN A 270 -9.62 2.91 1.70
CA ASN A 270 -8.62 2.97 0.64
C ASN A 270 -9.20 2.63 -0.73
N MET A 271 -10.54 2.40 -0.83
CA MET A 271 -11.22 2.03 -2.06
C MET A 271 -12.26 3.06 -2.51
N ALA A 272 -13.13 3.54 -1.61
CA ALA A 272 -14.19 4.47 -1.94
C ALA A 272 -13.68 5.90 -2.22
N VAL A 273 -12.58 6.32 -1.56
CA VAL A 273 -11.98 7.65 -1.74
C VAL A 273 -10.49 7.48 -2.02
N VAL A 274 -10.12 7.54 -3.30
CA VAL A 274 -8.75 7.31 -3.80
C VAL A 274 -8.29 8.39 -4.80
N ALA A 275 -9.05 9.47 -4.93
CA ALA A 275 -8.71 10.63 -5.75
C ALA A 275 -9.29 11.91 -5.12
N PHE A 276 -8.69 13.06 -5.43
CA PHE A 276 -9.18 14.35 -4.92
C PHE A 276 -10.62 14.65 -5.32
N SER A 277 -11.07 14.19 -6.49
CA SER A 277 -12.46 14.32 -6.95
C SER A 277 -13.47 13.56 -6.10
N HIS A 278 -13.05 12.55 -5.35
CA HIS A 278 -13.92 11.78 -4.45
C HIS A 278 -14.13 12.46 -3.09
N LEU A 279 -13.26 13.40 -2.72
CA LEU A 279 -13.34 14.08 -1.42
C LEU A 279 -14.65 14.91 -1.26
N PRO A 280 -15.04 15.79 -2.22
CA PRO A 280 -16.25 16.58 -2.03
C PRO A 280 -17.51 15.75 -1.80
N PRO A 281 -17.86 14.74 -2.62
CA PRO A 281 -19.05 13.93 -2.37
C PRO A 281 -18.95 13.11 -1.07
N SER A 282 -17.77 12.62 -0.70
CA SER A 282 -17.56 11.88 0.55
C SER A 282 -17.76 12.78 1.78
N ILE A 283 -17.20 13.98 1.76
CA ILE A 283 -17.32 14.96 2.85
C ILE A 283 -18.78 15.41 3.02
N LEU A 284 -19.46 15.76 1.90
CA LEU A 284 -20.85 16.20 1.94
C LEU A 284 -21.81 15.15 2.50
N GLN A 285 -21.52 13.87 2.27
CA GLN A 285 -22.31 12.75 2.76
C GLN A 285 -21.82 12.21 4.11
N ASN A 286 -20.73 12.73 4.66
CA ASN A 286 -20.03 12.20 5.85
C ASN A 286 -19.76 10.68 5.73
N ALA A 287 -19.32 10.24 4.53
CA ALA A 287 -19.22 8.84 4.20
C ALA A 287 -18.08 8.14 4.94
N VAL A 288 -16.94 8.82 5.15
CA VAL A 288 -15.77 8.27 5.85
C VAL A 288 -15.13 9.34 6.74
N GLN A 289 -14.51 8.89 7.82
CA GLN A 289 -13.84 9.74 8.79
C GLN A 289 -12.32 9.52 8.80
N VAL A 290 -11.85 8.44 8.14
CA VAL A 290 -10.43 8.09 8.03
C VAL A 290 -10.09 7.78 6.58
N ILE A 291 -9.05 8.41 6.05
CA ILE A 291 -8.48 8.05 4.74
C ILE A 291 -7.18 7.27 4.97
N LEU A 292 -7.07 6.09 4.38
CA LEU A 292 -5.81 5.37 4.29
C LEU A 292 -5.10 5.84 3.01
N SER A 293 -4.22 6.83 3.15
CA SER A 293 -3.46 7.34 2.02
C SER A 293 -2.46 6.28 1.52
N ASP A 294 -2.19 6.32 0.23
CA ASP A 294 -1.14 5.51 -0.39
C ASP A 294 -0.48 6.37 -1.46
N HIS A 295 0.80 6.68 -1.29
CA HIS A 295 1.51 7.55 -2.21
C HIS A 295 1.51 7.03 -3.65
N HIS A 296 1.39 5.71 -3.86
CA HIS A 296 1.26 5.13 -5.20
C HIS A 296 -0.04 5.56 -5.89
N PHE A 297 -1.15 5.68 -5.14
CA PHE A 297 -2.47 6.04 -5.70
C PHE A 297 -2.69 7.55 -5.75
N TRP A 298 -2.18 8.28 -4.75
CA TRP A 298 -2.40 9.72 -4.61
C TRP A 298 -1.38 10.57 -5.39
N GLY A 299 -0.51 9.94 -6.19
CA GLY A 299 0.45 10.65 -7.05
C GLY A 299 1.65 11.21 -6.29
N GLY A 300 2.27 10.37 -5.44
CA GLY A 300 3.50 10.67 -4.76
C GLY A 300 3.32 11.28 -3.36
N LEU A 301 4.45 11.70 -2.78
CA LEU A 301 4.52 12.14 -1.38
C LEU A 301 3.90 13.53 -1.17
N ARG A 302 4.13 14.48 -2.08
CA ARG A 302 3.62 15.85 -1.96
C ARG A 302 2.11 15.94 -2.13
N LYS A 303 1.53 15.17 -3.05
CA LYS A 303 0.08 15.09 -3.17
C LYS A 303 -0.56 14.42 -1.97
N SER A 304 0.10 13.41 -1.38
CA SER A 304 -0.35 12.81 -0.12
C SER A 304 -0.30 13.81 1.05
N GLN A 305 0.66 14.74 1.09
CA GLN A 305 0.64 15.84 2.05
C GLN A 305 -0.51 16.83 1.79
N THR A 306 -0.83 17.10 0.53
CA THR A 306 -2.00 17.91 0.19
C THR A 306 -3.29 17.25 0.67
N LEU A 307 -3.44 15.94 0.48
CA LEU A 307 -4.54 15.17 1.06
C LEU A 307 -4.58 15.33 2.58
N ALA A 308 -3.45 15.21 3.26
CA ALA A 308 -3.37 15.35 4.70
C ALA A 308 -3.85 16.74 5.19
N ALA A 309 -3.48 17.81 4.49
CA ALA A 309 -3.94 19.17 4.79
C ALA A 309 -5.46 19.34 4.59
N ILE A 310 -6.01 18.73 3.53
CA ILE A 310 -7.45 18.72 3.29
C ILE A 310 -8.16 17.95 4.42
N CYS A 311 -7.69 16.77 4.77
CA CYS A 311 -8.24 15.96 5.86
C CYS A 311 -8.22 16.72 7.17
N ALA A 312 -7.11 17.38 7.53
CA ALA A 312 -7.04 18.22 8.75
C ALA A 312 -8.07 19.34 8.74
N THR A 313 -8.30 20.00 7.60
CA THR A 313 -9.27 21.09 7.47
C THR A 313 -10.70 20.63 7.76
N TRP A 314 -11.04 19.40 7.39
CA TRP A 314 -12.37 18.82 7.57
C TRP A 314 -12.52 17.92 8.79
N GLY A 315 -11.49 17.85 9.66
CA GLY A 315 -11.50 16.99 10.85
C GLY A 315 -11.44 15.49 10.56
N MET A 316 -11.01 15.12 9.36
CA MET A 316 -10.77 13.74 8.98
C MET A 316 -9.39 13.29 9.46
N ARG A 317 -9.26 12.02 9.77
CA ARG A 317 -8.01 11.40 10.23
C ARG A 317 -7.34 10.62 9.11
N LEU A 318 -6.09 10.23 9.34
CA LEU A 318 -5.27 9.51 8.38
C LEU A 318 -4.66 8.24 8.97
N SER A 319 -4.58 7.24 8.12
CA SER A 319 -3.67 6.09 8.17
C SER A 319 -2.97 5.97 6.81
N MET A 320 -2.18 4.93 6.60
CA MET A 320 -1.61 4.60 5.29
C MET A 320 -1.88 3.16 4.92
N HIS A 321 -2.38 2.98 3.72
CA HIS A 321 -2.56 1.67 3.07
C HIS A 321 -1.21 1.13 2.57
N SER A 322 -1.08 -0.18 2.49
CA SER A 322 0.01 -0.85 1.78
C SER A 322 -0.46 -2.05 0.96
N ASN A 323 0.30 -2.36 -0.05
CA ASN A 323 0.30 -3.63 -0.78
C ASN A 323 1.62 -4.36 -0.56
N SER A 324 1.78 -5.55 -1.15
CA SER A 324 3.08 -6.22 -1.22
C SER A 324 4.12 -5.26 -1.79
N HIS A 325 5.12 -4.90 -1.00
CA HIS A 325 6.11 -3.86 -1.32
C HIS A 325 7.51 -4.23 -0.85
N LEU A 326 8.51 -3.53 -1.38
CA LEU A 326 9.91 -3.65 -1.01
C LEU A 326 10.37 -2.43 -0.17
N GLY A 327 11.64 -2.40 0.17
CA GLY A 327 12.20 -1.42 1.09
C GLY A 327 12.18 0.03 0.58
N ILE A 328 12.15 0.27 -0.74
CA ILE A 328 12.07 1.62 -1.29
C ILE A 328 10.70 2.24 -0.98
N SER A 329 9.61 1.50 -1.20
CA SER A 329 8.25 1.93 -0.83
C SER A 329 8.12 2.12 0.68
N LEU A 330 8.66 1.20 1.49
CA LEU A 330 8.61 1.32 2.95
C LEU A 330 9.37 2.58 3.44
N ALA A 331 10.53 2.89 2.86
CA ALA A 331 11.27 4.11 3.16
C ALA A 331 10.45 5.36 2.80
N ALA A 332 9.87 5.40 1.60
CA ALA A 332 9.03 6.51 1.15
C ALA A 332 7.81 6.72 2.06
N MET A 333 7.10 5.65 2.40
CA MET A 333 5.97 5.67 3.35
C MET A 333 6.42 6.20 4.71
N THR A 334 7.55 5.72 5.23
CA THR A 334 8.09 6.14 6.54
C THR A 334 8.45 7.62 6.55
N HIS A 335 9.08 8.15 5.50
CA HIS A 335 9.35 9.58 5.37
C HIS A 335 8.06 10.41 5.33
N LEU A 336 7.08 10.01 4.51
CA LEU A 336 5.79 10.70 4.42
C LEU A 336 5.05 10.69 5.75
N ALA A 337 4.92 9.52 6.36
CA ALA A 337 4.24 9.35 7.65
C ALA A 337 4.89 10.18 8.76
N SER A 338 6.25 10.23 8.77
CA SER A 338 6.98 11.01 9.76
C SER A 338 6.77 12.51 9.63
N ALA A 339 6.53 13.01 8.41
CA ALA A 339 6.30 14.41 8.09
C ALA A 339 4.81 14.80 8.01
N THR A 340 3.89 13.89 8.37
CA THR A 340 2.44 14.12 8.35
C THR A 340 1.90 14.27 9.79
N PRO A 341 1.66 15.51 10.29
CA PRO A 341 1.29 15.73 11.69
C PRO A 341 -0.01 15.05 12.12
N ASN A 342 -1.01 15.01 11.25
CA ASN A 342 -2.35 14.44 11.50
C ASN A 342 -2.47 12.97 11.07
N LEU A 343 -1.38 12.23 11.07
CA LEU A 343 -1.39 10.77 10.97
C LEU A 343 -1.68 10.20 12.37
N ASP A 344 -2.90 9.77 12.59
CA ASP A 344 -3.41 9.39 13.91
C ASP A 344 -3.35 7.88 14.16
N TYR A 345 -3.30 7.09 13.09
CA TYR A 345 -3.35 5.63 13.17
C TYR A 345 -2.04 5.00 12.69
N ALA A 346 -1.72 3.82 13.20
CA ALA A 346 -0.61 3.03 12.68
C ALA A 346 -0.82 2.73 11.19
N CYS A 347 0.25 2.75 10.41
CA CYS A 347 0.20 2.45 8.98
C CYS A 347 0.06 0.94 8.74
N ASP A 348 -0.48 0.55 7.61
CA ASP A 348 -0.44 -0.84 7.16
C ASP A 348 0.93 -1.20 6.60
N THR A 349 1.29 -2.48 6.66
CA THR A 349 2.49 -3.00 5.99
C THR A 349 2.34 -4.47 5.63
N HIS A 350 2.80 -4.83 4.42
CA HIS A 350 2.94 -6.22 4.00
C HIS A 350 4.35 -6.78 4.27
N TRP A 351 5.20 -6.02 4.95
CA TRP A 351 6.59 -6.41 5.21
C TRP A 351 6.78 -7.80 5.83
N PRO A 352 5.94 -8.25 6.79
CA PRO A 352 6.05 -9.60 7.35
C PRO A 352 5.78 -10.74 6.36
N TRP A 353 5.09 -10.46 5.25
CA TRP A 353 4.54 -11.47 4.34
C TRP A 353 5.43 -11.79 3.14
N LYS A 354 6.66 -11.31 3.13
CA LYS A 354 7.68 -11.67 2.14
C LYS A 354 8.90 -12.29 2.81
N PRO A 355 9.71 -13.10 2.07
CA PRO A 355 11.00 -13.54 2.57
C PRO A 355 11.91 -12.37 2.93
N ARG A 356 12.64 -12.49 4.05
CA ARG A 356 13.44 -11.39 4.59
C ARG A 356 14.62 -11.01 3.74
N ASP A 357 15.20 -11.99 3.03
CA ASP A 357 16.32 -11.82 2.11
C ASP A 357 15.90 -11.35 0.72
N GLU A 358 14.60 -11.27 0.46
CA GLU A 358 14.04 -10.78 -0.80
C GLU A 358 13.67 -9.31 -0.73
N ASP A 359 14.66 -8.48 -0.96
CA ASP A 359 14.53 -7.04 -1.12
C ASP A 359 15.50 -6.53 -2.19
N VAL A 360 15.44 -5.24 -2.49
CA VAL A 360 16.34 -4.56 -3.45
C VAL A 360 17.26 -3.54 -2.78
N ILE A 361 17.10 -3.31 -1.49
CA ILE A 361 17.93 -2.36 -0.74
C ILE A 361 19.01 -3.09 0.07
N VAL A 362 20.05 -2.36 0.44
CA VAL A 362 21.11 -2.82 1.33
C VAL A 362 20.52 -3.16 2.70
N ASP A 363 20.95 -4.30 3.27
CA ASP A 363 20.46 -4.79 4.55
C ASP A 363 20.73 -3.79 5.70
N GLY A 364 19.78 -3.71 6.63
CA GLY A 364 19.87 -2.88 7.81
C GLY A 364 19.62 -1.39 7.59
N ALA A 365 19.27 -0.97 6.36
CA ALA A 365 18.91 0.41 6.08
C ALA A 365 17.60 0.83 6.77
N LEU A 366 16.65 -0.09 6.89
CA LEU A 366 15.39 0.11 7.63
C LEU A 366 15.42 -0.71 8.92
N LYS A 367 15.20 -0.05 10.04
CA LYS A 367 15.27 -0.68 11.36
C LYS A 367 13.87 -0.77 11.96
N TRP A 368 13.43 -1.99 12.21
CA TRP A 368 12.21 -2.27 12.96
C TRP A 368 12.50 -2.26 14.46
N SER A 369 11.73 -1.50 15.22
CA SER A 369 11.80 -1.47 16.67
C SER A 369 10.44 -1.08 17.25
N ASP A 370 10.00 -1.77 18.30
CA ASP A 370 8.80 -1.43 19.07
C ASP A 370 7.54 -1.18 18.20
N GLY A 371 7.33 -2.01 17.18
CA GLY A 371 6.20 -1.95 16.25
C GLY A 371 6.30 -0.91 15.15
N GLY A 372 7.42 -0.23 15.06
CA GLY A 372 7.63 0.84 14.09
C GLY A 372 8.91 0.69 13.27
N VAL A 373 9.04 1.54 12.28
CA VAL A 373 10.27 1.73 11.49
C VAL A 373 10.86 3.09 11.85
N ASP A 374 12.13 3.09 12.24
CA ASP A 374 12.88 4.31 12.47
C ASP A 374 13.01 5.11 11.17
N VAL A 375 12.74 6.42 11.22
CA VAL A 375 12.84 7.29 10.04
C VAL A 375 14.31 7.38 9.62
N PRO A 376 14.65 6.99 8.37
CA PRO A 376 16.03 7.07 7.89
C PRO A 376 16.57 8.50 7.98
N ARG A 377 17.83 8.63 8.45
CA ARG A 377 18.48 9.92 8.71
C ARG A 377 19.44 10.34 7.60
N GLY A 378 19.77 9.42 6.70
CA GLY A 378 20.64 9.70 5.57
C GLY A 378 19.98 10.62 4.52
N PRO A 379 20.78 11.24 3.64
CA PRO A 379 20.27 12.06 2.55
C PRO A 379 19.32 11.27 1.62
N GLY A 380 18.30 11.94 1.13
CA GLY A 380 17.28 11.32 0.29
C GLY A 380 16.38 10.37 1.07
N LEU A 381 16.07 9.21 0.52
CA LEU A 381 15.33 8.15 1.19
C LEU A 381 16.14 7.43 2.28
N GLY A 382 17.47 7.67 2.33
CA GLY A 382 18.35 7.03 3.30
C GLY A 382 18.50 5.52 3.08
N VAL A 383 18.15 5.02 1.89
CA VAL A 383 18.35 3.64 1.45
C VAL A 383 19.16 3.62 0.16
N GLU A 384 19.91 2.56 -0.04
CA GLU A 384 20.73 2.36 -1.24
C GLU A 384 20.32 1.06 -1.94
N LEU A 385 20.42 1.05 -3.27
CA LEU A 385 20.11 -0.11 -4.09
C LEU A 385 21.22 -1.15 -4.00
N ASP A 386 20.86 -2.37 -3.65
CA ASP A 386 21.72 -3.53 -3.77
C ASP A 386 21.59 -4.13 -5.18
N ARG A 387 22.62 -3.96 -5.98
CA ARG A 387 22.64 -4.36 -7.39
C ARG A 387 22.53 -5.88 -7.59
N GLU A 388 23.10 -6.67 -6.70
CA GLU A 388 23.04 -8.13 -6.80
C GLU A 388 21.64 -8.64 -6.41
N LYS A 389 21.03 -8.08 -5.37
CA LYS A 389 19.65 -8.38 -5.01
C LYS A 389 18.68 -7.97 -6.12
N LEU A 390 18.83 -6.75 -6.68
CA LEU A 390 18.02 -6.30 -7.81
C LEU A 390 18.12 -7.28 -8.98
N LYS A 391 19.33 -7.71 -9.34
CA LYS A 391 19.55 -8.67 -10.42
C LYS A 391 18.90 -10.03 -10.12
N LYS A 392 19.00 -10.52 -8.88
CA LYS A 392 18.36 -11.78 -8.44
C LYS A 392 16.83 -11.69 -8.59
N LEU A 393 16.22 -10.62 -8.09
CA LEU A 393 14.77 -10.46 -8.15
C LEU A 393 14.27 -10.13 -9.57
N HIS A 394 15.07 -9.47 -10.39
CA HIS A 394 14.78 -9.31 -11.81
C HIS A 394 14.81 -10.65 -12.55
N GLN A 395 15.80 -11.51 -12.28
CA GLN A 395 15.85 -12.85 -12.86
C GLN A 395 14.61 -13.66 -12.43
N LEU A 396 14.21 -13.57 -11.16
CA LEU A 396 12.99 -14.22 -10.68
C LEU A 396 11.74 -13.71 -11.44
N TYR A 397 11.67 -12.40 -11.76
CA TYR A 397 10.60 -11.85 -12.60
C TYR A 397 10.58 -12.47 -14.00
N LEU A 398 11.75 -12.70 -14.60
CA LEU A 398 11.84 -13.33 -15.91
C LEU A 398 11.41 -14.81 -15.88
N ASP A 399 11.71 -15.49 -14.78
CA ASP A 399 11.50 -16.94 -14.63
C ASP A 399 10.10 -17.29 -14.11
N CYS A 400 9.45 -16.42 -13.32
CA CYS A 400 8.17 -16.71 -12.68
C CYS A 400 6.98 -16.84 -13.66
N GLY A 401 7.13 -16.35 -14.89
CA GLY A 401 6.12 -16.47 -15.95
C GLY A 401 4.89 -15.56 -15.79
N LEU A 402 4.78 -14.81 -14.69
CA LEU A 402 3.67 -13.89 -14.46
C LEU A 402 3.89 -12.57 -15.23
N LYS A 403 2.81 -12.09 -15.85
CA LYS A 403 2.75 -10.77 -16.51
C LYS A 403 1.91 -9.77 -15.74
N LYS A 404 0.99 -10.25 -14.95
CA LYS A 404 0.15 -9.53 -14.00
C LYS A 404 -0.20 -10.50 -12.88
N ARG A 405 -0.55 -9.95 -11.74
CA ARG A 405 -1.12 -10.72 -10.64
C ARG A 405 -2.62 -10.87 -10.83
N ASP A 406 -3.14 -12.09 -10.67
CA ASP A 406 -4.57 -12.41 -10.77
C ASP A 406 -4.96 -13.46 -9.73
N ASP A 407 -5.20 -12.99 -8.51
CA ASP A 407 -5.58 -13.81 -7.35
C ASP A 407 -6.86 -14.62 -7.58
N THR A 408 -7.80 -14.08 -8.37
CA THR A 408 -9.06 -14.77 -8.70
C THR A 408 -8.82 -15.98 -9.60
N THR A 409 -8.06 -15.81 -10.67
CA THR A 409 -7.73 -16.91 -11.58
C THR A 409 -6.87 -17.95 -10.87
N TYR A 410 -5.97 -17.54 -9.99
CA TYR A 410 -5.18 -18.46 -9.20
C TYR A 410 -6.05 -19.25 -8.20
N MET A 411 -6.93 -18.59 -7.47
CA MET A 411 -7.88 -19.24 -6.55
C MET A 411 -8.77 -20.30 -7.26
N ARG A 412 -9.24 -20.00 -8.48
CA ARG A 412 -10.09 -20.91 -9.25
C ARG A 412 -9.40 -22.21 -9.68
N LYS A 413 -8.08 -22.28 -9.65
CA LYS A 413 -7.37 -23.56 -9.86
C LYS A 413 -7.67 -24.58 -8.76
N PHE A 414 -8.03 -24.11 -7.56
CA PHE A 414 -8.29 -24.94 -6.37
C PHE A 414 -9.75 -24.94 -5.95
N GLN A 415 -10.46 -23.85 -6.25
CA GLN A 415 -11.89 -23.67 -5.99
C GLN A 415 -12.57 -23.15 -7.28
N PRO A 416 -12.92 -24.04 -8.23
CA PRO A 416 -13.42 -23.61 -9.55
C PRO A 416 -14.65 -22.70 -9.51
N GLU A 417 -15.52 -22.87 -8.50
CA GLU A 417 -16.73 -22.08 -8.29
C GLU A 417 -16.50 -20.75 -7.54
N PHE A 418 -15.24 -20.39 -7.27
CA PHE A 418 -14.96 -19.16 -6.53
C PHE A 418 -15.46 -17.93 -7.29
N SER A 419 -16.24 -17.10 -6.60
CA SER A 419 -16.74 -15.82 -7.11
C SER A 419 -15.97 -14.65 -6.49
N ALA A 420 -15.45 -13.77 -7.33
CA ALA A 420 -14.86 -12.50 -6.94
C ALA A 420 -15.86 -11.32 -6.99
N ALA A 421 -17.15 -11.61 -7.18
CA ALA A 421 -18.18 -10.57 -7.19
C ALA A 421 -18.24 -9.83 -5.84
N ILE A 422 -18.38 -8.52 -5.88
CA ILE A 422 -18.49 -7.64 -4.70
C ILE A 422 -19.76 -6.79 -4.90
N PRO A 423 -20.63 -6.68 -3.88
CA PRO A 423 -20.58 -7.39 -2.60
C PRO A 423 -20.91 -8.89 -2.72
N LYS A 424 -20.39 -9.69 -1.76
CA LYS A 424 -20.67 -11.14 -1.65
C LYS A 424 -21.79 -11.45 -0.65
N TRP A 425 -21.89 -10.67 0.42
CA TRP A 425 -22.79 -10.93 1.56
C TRP A 425 -23.61 -9.70 1.94
#